data_83d25a7f5998e277b8777684164ed3f5
#
_entry.id   83d25a7f5998e277b8777684164ed3f5
#
_cell.length_a   1.000
_cell.length_b   1.000
_cell.length_c   1.000
_cell.angle_alpha   90.00
_cell.angle_beta   90.00
_cell.angle_gamma   90.00
#
_symmetry.space_group_name_H-M   'P 1'
#
loop_
_entity.id
_entity.type
_entity.pdbx_description
1 polymer ?
#
loop_
_entity_poly.entity_id
_entity_poly.type
_entity_poly.pdbx_seq_one_letter_code
_entity_poly.pdbx_strand_id
1 'polypeptide(L)'
;MTTRHLVSLVTGVLILSVLFPIGLSLWLAHRQVEKRFNEELDIFSSRVALRTERVSDQAKAALTHIASFKGEPCSSAHLLAMRRVSYSFRYVQEVLYLKNSIPVCSSLEKESHIPAFPPPMKITRDGYRAWFTAQNDLGIKRYMAALGSDSYIVMIDPASFIDVIPFGAWPIDVAIIGRERNTVVASSGNLDLAILPLIHHETPLRLENRGIQYAIHPFPEMGITIVSWAPTAPLERSWYRQAFIWLPAGIVTGLLAAAFILRILRRLQSPRHRLQDAIDNREINVHYQPIVSLSSGKIVGAEALARWQQADGTFLSPEIFIALAEQTGLTEPLTRLIIDTVFEDMGSWLKSHPEQHISINLEASDLASETLPTLLSTLLNRSQISPSQIALELTEREFADPKTSAPIVARYRNAGHSIYIDDFGTGYSSLSYLQNLDVDVLKIDKSFVDALEYKNVTPHIIEMAKTLKLKMVAEGIETTRQEQWLRQHGVHYGQGWLYSKLLPATAFILWAEQRL
;
A
#
# COMPACT_ATOMS: atom_id res chain seq x y z
N MET A 1 -12.37 20.78 6.77
CA MET A 1 -10.89 20.80 6.88
C MET A 1 -10.37 21.89 5.97
N THR A 2 -9.51 22.79 6.44
CA THR A 2 -8.95 23.82 5.56
C THR A 2 -8.00 23.16 4.55
N THR A 3 -7.98 23.66 3.31
CA THR A 3 -7.13 23.17 2.20
C THR A 3 -5.65 22.98 2.59
N ARG A 4 -5.15 23.79 3.52
CA ARG A 4 -3.79 23.67 4.07
C ARG A 4 -3.57 22.39 4.86
N HIS A 5 -4.55 21.94 5.66
CA HIS A 5 -4.44 20.68 6.42
C HIS A 5 -4.48 19.46 5.49
N LEU A 6 -5.30 19.49 4.45
CA LEU A 6 -5.38 18.41 3.46
C LEU A 6 -4.05 18.25 2.69
N VAL A 7 -3.49 19.37 2.21
CA VAL A 7 -2.20 19.37 1.51
C VAL A 7 -1.08 18.85 2.42
N SER A 8 -1.03 19.30 3.67
CA SER A 8 -0.04 18.85 4.65
C SER A 8 -0.15 17.34 4.92
N LEU A 9 -1.37 16.83 5.07
CA LEU A 9 -1.62 15.40 5.30
C LEU A 9 -1.20 14.55 4.10
N VAL A 10 -1.58 14.94 2.89
CA VAL A 10 -1.19 14.25 1.64
C VAL A 10 0.32 14.24 1.47
N THR A 11 0.98 15.38 1.69
CA THR A 11 2.44 15.49 1.61
C THR A 11 3.11 14.59 2.65
N GLY A 12 2.60 14.56 3.89
CA GLY A 12 3.08 13.67 4.94
C GLY A 12 2.96 12.20 4.58
N VAL A 13 1.81 11.78 4.04
CA VAL A 13 1.59 10.40 3.60
C VAL A 13 2.54 10.02 2.46
N LEU A 14 2.76 10.90 1.48
CA LEU A 14 3.69 10.66 0.38
C LEU A 14 5.14 10.52 0.87
N ILE A 15 5.58 11.40 1.76
CA ILE A 15 6.92 11.32 2.35
C ILE A 15 7.07 10.00 3.12
N LEU A 16 6.08 9.64 3.94
CA LEU A 16 6.10 8.41 4.72
C LEU A 16 6.11 7.16 3.82
N SER A 17 5.35 7.17 2.71
CA SER A 17 5.29 6.06 1.76
C SER A 17 6.64 5.76 1.09
N VAL A 18 7.53 6.76 0.99
CA VAL A 18 8.89 6.60 0.45
C VAL A 18 9.89 6.25 1.56
N LEU A 19 9.87 6.98 2.68
CA LEU A 19 10.86 6.80 3.74
C LEU A 19 10.69 5.50 4.52
N PHE A 20 9.45 5.04 4.72
CA PHE A 20 9.19 3.82 5.49
C PHE A 20 9.78 2.55 4.85
N PRO A 21 9.57 2.25 3.54
CA PRO A 21 10.19 1.10 2.90
C PRO A 21 11.73 1.17 2.88
N ILE A 22 12.31 2.37 2.74
CA ILE A 22 13.75 2.57 2.79
C ILE A 22 14.28 2.26 4.18
N GLY A 23 13.67 2.82 5.22
CA GLY A 23 14.05 2.55 6.60
C GLY A 23 13.91 1.08 6.99
N LEU A 24 12.81 0.44 6.56
CA LEU A 24 12.58 -0.99 6.75
C LEU A 24 13.63 -1.84 6.05
N SER A 25 14.01 -1.50 4.82
CA SER A 25 15.05 -2.19 4.05
C SER A 25 16.41 -2.14 4.73
N LEU A 26 16.80 -0.97 5.24
CA LEU A 26 18.05 -0.79 5.96
C LEU A 26 18.05 -1.55 7.30
N TRP A 27 16.93 -1.55 8.02
CA TRP A 27 16.76 -2.30 9.25
C TRP A 27 16.85 -3.81 9.01
N LEU A 28 16.19 -4.32 7.93
CA LEU A 28 16.29 -5.73 7.54
C LEU A 28 17.72 -6.12 7.16
N ALA A 29 18.43 -5.27 6.43
CA ALA A 29 19.82 -5.48 6.07
C ALA A 29 20.70 -5.61 7.33
N HIS A 30 20.52 -4.72 8.30
CA HIS A 30 21.26 -4.74 9.56
C HIS A 30 20.96 -6.01 10.36
N ARG A 31 19.70 -6.34 10.58
CA ARG A 31 19.30 -7.58 11.28
C ARG A 31 19.82 -8.85 10.63
N GLN A 32 19.84 -8.90 9.31
CA GLN A 32 20.32 -10.08 8.59
C GLN A 32 21.83 -10.31 8.79
N VAL A 33 22.63 -9.23 8.80
CA VAL A 33 24.07 -9.32 9.04
C VAL A 33 24.34 -9.77 10.47
N GLU A 34 23.69 -9.14 11.45
CA GLU A 34 23.83 -9.47 12.87
C GLU A 34 23.42 -10.93 13.15
N LYS A 35 22.32 -11.39 12.57
CA LYS A 35 21.86 -12.76 12.72
C LYS A 35 22.89 -13.77 12.17
N ARG A 36 23.40 -13.54 10.97
CA ARG A 36 24.41 -14.41 10.36
C ARG A 36 25.71 -14.46 11.18
N PHE A 37 26.14 -13.33 11.67
CA PHE A 37 27.32 -13.25 12.51
C PHE A 37 27.18 -14.07 13.78
N ASN A 38 26.07 -13.93 14.47
CA ASN A 38 25.79 -14.68 15.69
C ASN A 38 25.64 -16.19 15.42
N GLU A 39 25.02 -16.58 14.31
CA GLU A 39 24.92 -17.99 13.88
C GLU A 39 26.30 -18.60 13.58
N GLU A 40 27.22 -17.86 12.95
CA GLU A 40 28.57 -18.33 12.68
C GLU A 40 29.36 -18.54 13.98
N LEU A 41 29.23 -17.65 14.97
CA LEU A 41 29.85 -17.83 16.29
C LEU A 41 29.34 -19.10 17.01
N ASP A 42 28.02 -19.33 16.99
CA ASP A 42 27.42 -20.50 17.63
C ASP A 42 27.83 -21.81 16.95
N ILE A 43 27.80 -21.84 15.62
CA ILE A 43 28.24 -23.00 14.82
C ILE A 43 29.71 -23.29 15.10
N PHE A 44 30.55 -22.24 15.16
CA PHE A 44 31.97 -22.41 15.45
C PHE A 44 32.19 -22.99 16.85
N SER A 45 31.53 -22.44 17.87
CA SER A 45 31.59 -22.98 19.25
C SER A 45 31.17 -24.43 19.33
N SER A 46 30.09 -24.81 18.63
CA SER A 46 29.62 -26.20 18.60
C SER A 46 30.61 -27.15 17.91
N ARG A 47 31.29 -26.68 16.86
CA ARG A 47 32.34 -27.47 16.20
C ARG A 47 33.56 -27.66 17.06
N VAL A 48 33.93 -26.64 17.84
CA VAL A 48 35.03 -26.77 18.84
C VAL A 48 34.66 -27.75 19.94
N ALA A 49 33.39 -27.74 20.38
CA ALA A 49 32.92 -28.74 21.37
C ALA A 49 33.04 -30.17 20.83
N LEU A 50 32.55 -30.43 19.62
CA LEU A 50 32.67 -31.74 18.95
C LEU A 50 34.15 -32.16 18.77
N ARG A 51 35.00 -31.21 18.49
CA ARG A 51 36.45 -31.46 18.40
C ARG A 51 37.03 -31.83 19.73
N THR A 52 36.66 -31.12 20.79
CA THR A 52 37.13 -31.38 22.18
C THR A 52 36.69 -32.78 22.64
N GLU A 53 35.44 -33.15 22.38
CA GLU A 53 34.91 -34.49 22.65
C GLU A 53 35.72 -35.57 21.94
N ARG A 54 35.96 -35.42 20.62
CA ARG A 54 36.75 -36.37 19.81
C ARG A 54 38.17 -36.52 20.31
N VAL A 55 38.84 -35.43 20.70
CA VAL A 55 40.21 -35.47 21.28
C VAL A 55 40.19 -36.23 22.59
N SER A 56 39.21 -35.96 23.45
CA SER A 56 39.03 -36.64 24.74
C SER A 56 38.78 -38.13 24.57
N ASP A 57 37.93 -38.52 23.64
CA ASP A 57 37.60 -39.93 23.37
C ASP A 57 38.81 -40.69 22.83
N GLN A 58 39.63 -40.09 21.96
CA GLN A 58 40.87 -40.73 21.51
C GLN A 58 41.89 -40.88 22.65
N ALA A 59 41.97 -39.94 23.58
CA ALA A 59 42.81 -40.05 24.74
C ALA A 59 42.36 -41.19 25.66
N LYS A 60 41.07 -41.32 25.92
CA LYS A 60 40.50 -42.46 26.71
C LYS A 60 40.76 -43.80 26.03
N ALA A 61 40.56 -43.87 24.70
CA ALA A 61 40.83 -45.07 23.93
C ALA A 61 42.33 -45.46 23.97
N ALA A 62 43.23 -44.48 23.92
CA ALA A 62 44.65 -44.70 24.06
C ALA A 62 45.00 -45.28 25.44
N LEU A 63 44.44 -44.71 26.50
CA LEU A 63 44.63 -45.21 27.89
C LEU A 63 44.10 -46.66 28.03
N THR A 64 42.93 -46.94 27.51
CA THR A 64 42.34 -48.30 27.54
C THR A 64 43.22 -49.29 26.78
N HIS A 65 43.76 -48.86 25.59
CA HIS A 65 44.63 -49.72 24.80
C HIS A 65 45.93 -50.04 25.51
N ILE A 66 46.61 -49.04 26.11
CA ILE A 66 47.89 -49.29 26.81
C ILE A 66 47.69 -50.05 28.10
N ALA A 67 46.59 -49.90 28.79
CA ALA A 67 46.25 -50.63 30.00
C ALA A 67 46.12 -52.17 29.77
N SER A 68 45.89 -52.57 28.54
CA SER A 68 45.83 -54.02 28.15
C SER A 68 47.20 -54.70 28.03
N PHE A 69 48.33 -53.94 28.15
CA PHE A 69 49.68 -54.49 28.11
C PHE A 69 49.96 -55.41 29.29
N LYS A 70 50.46 -56.62 29.02
CA LYS A 70 50.73 -57.67 30.00
C LYS A 70 52.22 -58.00 30.18
N GLY A 71 53.12 -57.09 29.88
CA GLY A 71 54.55 -57.31 30.05
C GLY A 71 55.13 -56.64 31.29
N GLU A 72 56.44 -56.78 31.48
CA GLU A 72 57.19 -56.08 32.50
C GLU A 72 57.18 -54.58 32.32
N PRO A 73 56.78 -53.77 33.30
CA PRO A 73 56.78 -52.33 33.22
C PRO A 73 58.16 -51.77 32.85
N CYS A 74 58.23 -50.71 32.04
CA CYS A 74 59.42 -50.04 31.54
C CYS A 74 60.42 -50.92 30.76
N SER A 75 60.04 -52.17 30.39
CA SER A 75 60.82 -52.98 29.51
C SER A 75 60.83 -52.41 28.07
N SER A 76 61.78 -52.84 27.22
CA SER A 76 61.80 -52.42 25.81
C SER A 76 60.51 -52.72 25.08
N ALA A 77 59.84 -53.84 25.42
CA ALA A 77 58.54 -54.20 24.86
C ALA A 77 57.43 -53.21 25.32
N HIS A 78 57.45 -52.81 26.60
CA HIS A 78 56.49 -51.83 27.15
C HIS A 78 56.70 -50.47 26.51
N LEU A 79 57.93 -49.96 26.41
CA LEU A 79 58.24 -48.71 25.74
C LEU A 79 57.81 -48.71 24.28
N LEU A 80 58.03 -49.83 23.56
CA LEU A 80 57.53 -49.99 22.18
C LEU A 80 56.01 -49.97 22.12
N ALA A 81 55.30 -50.58 23.07
CA ALA A 81 53.82 -50.51 23.12
C ALA A 81 53.33 -49.08 23.36
N MET A 82 53.95 -48.33 24.29
CA MET A 82 53.61 -46.92 24.53
C MET A 82 53.87 -46.04 23.30
N ARG A 83 55.01 -46.26 22.59
CA ARG A 83 55.33 -45.57 21.32
C ARG A 83 54.30 -45.88 20.25
N ARG A 84 53.86 -47.13 20.12
CA ARG A 84 52.83 -47.52 19.17
C ARG A 84 51.50 -46.80 19.49
N VAL A 85 51.13 -46.63 20.76
CA VAL A 85 49.94 -45.89 21.16
C VAL A 85 50.07 -44.39 20.79
N SER A 86 51.21 -43.77 21.14
CA SER A 86 51.41 -42.35 20.74
C SER A 86 51.36 -42.15 19.23
N TYR A 87 51.86 -43.12 18.44
CA TYR A 87 51.80 -43.02 16.97
C TYR A 87 50.42 -43.33 16.39
N SER A 88 49.65 -44.25 17.00
CA SER A 88 48.35 -44.68 16.47
C SER A 88 47.19 -43.75 16.82
N PHE A 89 47.30 -43.01 17.92
CA PHE A 89 46.29 -42.05 18.36
C PHE A 89 46.74 -40.62 18.08
N ARG A 90 46.11 -40.02 17.08
CA ARG A 90 46.54 -38.74 16.46
C ARG A 90 46.84 -37.61 17.45
N TYR A 91 46.13 -37.55 18.57
CA TYR A 91 46.21 -36.42 19.50
C TYR A 91 47.08 -36.74 20.71
N VAL A 92 47.57 -37.97 20.85
CA VAL A 92 48.43 -38.38 21.95
C VAL A 92 49.89 -38.09 21.55
N GLN A 93 50.54 -37.18 22.30
CA GLN A 93 51.93 -36.79 22.09
C GLN A 93 52.89 -37.72 22.82
N GLU A 94 52.51 -38.07 24.06
CA GLU A 94 53.33 -38.89 24.94
C GLU A 94 52.46 -39.77 25.82
N VAL A 95 52.90 -40.98 26.14
CA VAL A 95 52.30 -41.89 27.11
C VAL A 95 53.27 -42.10 28.26
N LEU A 96 52.84 -41.89 29.49
CA LEU A 96 53.60 -42.04 30.71
C LEU A 96 53.08 -43.25 31.50
N TYR A 97 53.98 -44.06 32.07
CA TYR A 97 53.63 -45.09 33.03
C TYR A 97 53.90 -44.60 34.43
N LEU A 98 52.93 -44.84 35.36
CA LEU A 98 52.99 -44.40 36.72
C LEU A 98 53.15 -45.59 37.68
N LYS A 99 53.99 -45.40 38.64
CA LYS A 99 54.08 -46.27 39.83
C LYS A 99 53.87 -45.44 41.07
N ASN A 100 52.85 -45.71 41.87
CA ASN A 100 52.45 -44.94 43.01
C ASN A 100 52.29 -43.43 42.71
N SER A 101 51.63 -43.12 41.57
CA SER A 101 51.39 -41.78 41.07
C SER A 101 52.65 -40.98 40.66
N ILE A 102 53.81 -41.63 40.59
CA ILE A 102 55.04 -41.03 40.10
C ILE A 102 55.36 -41.59 38.72
N PRO A 103 55.64 -40.75 37.71
CA PRO A 103 56.08 -41.20 36.39
C PRO A 103 57.42 -41.92 36.51
N VAL A 104 57.47 -43.11 35.87
CA VAL A 104 58.69 -43.95 35.92
C VAL A 104 59.36 -44.04 34.57
N CYS A 105 58.59 -44.19 33.51
CA CYS A 105 59.06 -44.20 32.14
C CYS A 105 57.98 -43.63 31.21
N SER A 106 58.40 -43.24 30.00
CA SER A 106 57.47 -42.69 29.01
C SER A 106 57.69 -43.36 27.62
N SER A 107 56.78 -43.03 26.71
CA SER A 107 56.95 -43.40 25.28
C SER A 107 58.19 -42.76 24.64
N LEU A 108 58.73 -41.69 25.19
CA LEU A 108 59.90 -40.98 24.72
C LEU A 108 61.18 -41.51 25.36
N GLU A 109 61.20 -41.70 26.71
CA GLU A 109 62.36 -42.05 27.48
C GLU A 109 62.15 -43.23 28.42
N LYS A 110 63.24 -44.01 28.64
CA LYS A 110 63.19 -45.19 29.53
C LYS A 110 63.04 -44.83 30.98
N GLU A 111 63.62 -43.68 31.44
CA GLU A 111 63.47 -43.14 32.77
C GLU A 111 62.86 -41.76 32.66
N SER A 112 61.67 -41.56 33.28
CA SER A 112 60.98 -40.29 33.24
C SER A 112 61.59 -39.33 34.22
N HIS A 113 61.84 -38.09 33.81
CA HIS A 113 62.31 -36.98 34.60
C HIS A 113 61.18 -36.08 35.12
N ILE A 114 59.92 -36.41 34.75
CA ILE A 114 58.74 -35.66 35.16
C ILE A 114 58.47 -35.89 36.64
N PRO A 115 58.42 -34.86 37.52
CA PRO A 115 58.05 -35.00 38.92
C PRO A 115 56.63 -35.50 39.09
N ALA A 116 56.28 -35.91 40.31
CA ALA A 116 54.91 -36.38 40.59
C ALA A 116 53.87 -35.35 40.17
N PHE A 117 52.84 -35.84 39.54
CA PHE A 117 51.72 -34.97 39.13
C PHE A 117 51.00 -34.39 40.36
N PRO A 118 50.59 -33.14 40.33
CA PRO A 118 49.77 -32.55 41.40
C PRO A 118 48.41 -33.27 41.47
N PRO A 119 47.58 -33.02 42.49
CA PRO A 119 46.23 -33.53 42.52
C PRO A 119 45.52 -33.17 41.21
N PRO A 120 44.71 -34.09 40.63
CA PRO A 120 44.03 -33.83 39.39
C PRO A 120 43.14 -32.62 39.49
N MET A 121 43.08 -31.83 38.40
CA MET A 121 42.20 -30.67 38.34
C MET A 121 40.74 -31.10 38.25
N LYS A 122 40.49 -32.27 37.61
CA LYS A 122 39.17 -32.85 37.49
C LYS A 122 39.26 -34.37 37.46
N ILE A 123 38.26 -35.04 38.02
CA ILE A 123 37.99 -36.45 37.80
C ILE A 123 36.72 -36.54 36.93
N THR A 124 36.85 -37.19 35.77
CA THR A 124 35.70 -37.35 34.84
C THR A 124 34.70 -38.35 35.45
N ARG A 125 33.45 -38.35 34.97
CA ARG A 125 32.41 -39.33 35.41
C ARG A 125 32.88 -40.77 35.24
N ASP A 126 33.69 -41.03 34.22
CA ASP A 126 34.25 -42.36 33.89
C ASP A 126 35.51 -42.69 34.72
N GLY A 127 35.86 -41.87 35.70
CA GLY A 127 36.98 -42.10 36.59
C GLY A 127 38.35 -41.62 36.08
N TYR A 128 38.46 -41.07 34.90
CA TYR A 128 39.73 -40.54 34.41
C TYR A 128 40.10 -39.21 35.11
N ARG A 129 41.40 -39.06 35.37
CA ARG A 129 41.98 -37.89 36.02
C ARG A 129 42.50 -36.92 34.96
N ALA A 130 42.20 -35.65 35.03
CA ALA A 130 42.64 -34.64 34.08
C ALA A 130 43.54 -33.57 34.75
N TRP A 131 44.58 -33.20 34.05
CA TRP A 131 45.52 -32.15 34.45
C TRP A 131 45.82 -31.20 33.32
N PHE A 132 46.35 -30.05 33.68
CA PHE A 132 46.96 -29.10 32.80
C PHE A 132 48.34 -28.76 33.34
N THR A 133 49.42 -29.16 32.68
CA THR A 133 50.79 -29.12 33.18
C THR A 133 51.73 -28.56 32.13
N ALA A 134 52.77 -27.86 32.60
CA ALA A 134 53.88 -27.37 31.77
C ALA A 134 55.04 -28.36 31.73
N GLN A 135 54.95 -29.49 32.41
CA GLN A 135 56.04 -30.47 32.55
C GLN A 135 55.97 -31.56 31.50
N ASN A 136 57.08 -31.80 30.77
CA ASN A 136 57.27 -32.91 29.86
C ASN A 136 58.73 -33.41 29.92
N ASP A 137 58.96 -34.61 29.47
CA ASP A 137 60.30 -35.24 29.50
C ASP A 137 61.31 -34.60 28.55
N LEU A 138 60.88 -33.85 27.56
CA LEU A 138 61.77 -33.18 26.59
C LEU A 138 62.29 -31.85 27.09
N GLY A 139 61.97 -31.44 28.32
CA GLY A 139 62.39 -30.15 28.86
C GLY A 139 61.77 -28.93 28.16
N ILE A 140 60.79 -29.13 27.29
CA ILE A 140 60.09 -28.07 26.56
C ILE A 140 59.05 -27.44 27.53
N LYS A 141 59.24 -26.16 27.85
CA LYS A 141 58.28 -25.41 28.64
C LYS A 141 57.05 -25.08 27.83
N ARG A 142 56.19 -26.08 27.65
CA ARG A 142 54.89 -25.93 26.97
C ARG A 142 53.79 -26.55 27.79
N TYR A 143 52.71 -25.84 27.95
CA TYR A 143 51.53 -26.39 28.60
C TYR A 143 50.94 -27.56 27.79
N MET A 144 50.67 -28.66 28.50
CA MET A 144 50.08 -29.86 27.93
C MET A 144 48.81 -30.20 28.73
N ALA A 145 47.78 -30.66 28.05
CA ALA A 145 46.68 -31.32 28.72
C ALA A 145 47.05 -32.79 28.98
N ALA A 146 46.75 -33.29 30.13
CA ALA A 146 47.02 -34.68 30.51
C ALA A 146 45.72 -35.37 30.96
N LEU A 147 45.49 -36.59 30.42
CA LEU A 147 44.43 -37.46 30.89
C LEU A 147 45.04 -38.75 31.40
N GLY A 148 44.62 -39.21 32.57
CA GLY A 148 45.22 -40.37 33.20
C GLY A 148 44.20 -41.36 33.78
N SER A 149 44.65 -42.60 33.83
CA SER A 149 44.06 -43.69 34.62
C SER A 149 44.94 -43.97 35.84
N ASP A 150 44.78 -45.09 36.53
CA ASP A 150 45.56 -45.41 37.69
C ASP A 150 47.06 -45.63 37.41
N SER A 151 47.40 -46.19 36.25
CA SER A 151 48.77 -46.58 35.90
C SER A 151 49.35 -45.81 34.71
N TYR A 152 48.53 -45.08 33.94
CA TYR A 152 48.96 -44.40 32.73
C TYR A 152 48.45 -42.96 32.64
N ILE A 153 49.25 -42.11 32.06
CA ILE A 153 48.83 -40.78 31.63
C ILE A 153 49.16 -40.61 30.13
N VAL A 154 48.25 -39.99 29.40
CA VAL A 154 48.49 -39.52 28.03
C VAL A 154 48.57 -38.00 28.01
N MET A 155 49.57 -37.46 27.34
CA MET A 155 49.82 -36.04 27.15
C MET A 155 49.25 -35.61 25.78
N ILE A 156 48.54 -34.49 25.78
CA ILE A 156 47.83 -33.96 24.60
C ILE A 156 48.19 -32.50 24.43
N ASP A 157 48.51 -32.10 23.20
CA ASP A 157 48.68 -30.68 22.91
C ASP A 157 47.33 -29.93 23.01
N PRO A 158 47.20 -28.93 23.86
CA PRO A 158 45.96 -28.15 24.03
C PRO A 158 45.47 -27.55 22.72
N ALA A 159 46.34 -27.17 21.79
CA ALA A 159 45.99 -26.66 20.49
C ALA A 159 45.11 -27.65 19.68
N SER A 160 45.27 -28.97 19.96
CA SER A 160 44.44 -30.01 19.31
C SER A 160 42.95 -29.88 19.58
N PHE A 161 42.53 -29.29 20.69
CA PHE A 161 41.15 -29.09 21.08
C PHE A 161 40.48 -27.96 20.29
N ILE A 162 41.26 -26.94 19.90
CA ILE A 162 40.81 -25.72 19.21
C ILE A 162 41.21 -25.66 17.73
N ASP A 163 41.88 -26.72 17.22
CA ASP A 163 42.28 -26.84 15.81
C ASP A 163 41.06 -27.04 14.93
N VAL A 164 40.26 -25.99 14.80
CA VAL A 164 39.04 -25.89 13.98
C VAL A 164 39.16 -24.67 13.13
N ILE A 165 39.10 -24.86 11.82
CA ILE A 165 39.14 -23.74 10.84
C ILE A 165 37.82 -22.98 10.92
N PRO A 166 37.84 -21.65 11.19
CA PRO A 166 36.64 -20.83 11.07
C PRO A 166 36.03 -20.93 9.67
N PHE A 167 34.71 -21.08 9.62
CA PHE A 167 33.98 -21.13 8.37
C PHE A 167 33.25 -19.81 8.23
N GLY A 168 33.54 -19.03 7.19
CA GLY A 168 32.85 -17.77 6.93
C GLY A 168 33.80 -16.59 6.75
N ALA A 169 33.25 -15.41 6.87
CA ALA A 169 33.95 -14.15 6.58
C ALA A 169 34.62 -13.51 7.81
N TRP A 170 34.40 -14.07 9.00
CA TRP A 170 34.80 -13.46 10.26
C TRP A 170 36.06 -14.12 10.84
N PRO A 171 37.03 -13.35 11.33
CA PRO A 171 38.14 -13.90 12.11
C PRO A 171 37.62 -14.24 13.51
N ILE A 172 37.23 -15.50 13.71
CA ILE A 172 36.71 -15.97 14.99
C ILE A 172 37.85 -16.61 15.78
N ASP A 173 38.07 -16.10 16.96
CA ASP A 173 38.93 -16.69 17.99
C ASP A 173 38.09 -17.52 18.96
N VAL A 174 38.77 -18.44 19.67
CA VAL A 174 38.12 -19.32 20.63
C VAL A 174 39.04 -19.63 21.81
N ALA A 175 38.44 -19.76 22.96
CA ALA A 175 39.10 -20.32 24.14
C ALA A 175 38.24 -21.40 24.79
N ILE A 176 38.88 -22.41 25.33
CA ILE A 176 38.30 -23.43 26.19
C ILE A 176 38.74 -23.15 27.61
N ILE A 177 37.77 -23.01 28.50
CA ILE A 177 38.02 -22.68 29.92
C ILE A 177 37.44 -23.79 30.80
N GLY A 178 38.26 -24.32 31.69
CA GLY A 178 37.82 -25.25 32.72
C GLY A 178 36.99 -24.53 33.80
N ARG A 179 35.77 -25.01 34.04
CA ARG A 179 34.79 -24.34 34.92
C ARG A 179 35.19 -24.37 36.40
N GLU A 180 35.92 -25.39 36.87
CA GLU A 180 36.23 -25.55 38.29
C GLU A 180 37.27 -24.53 38.81
N ARG A 181 38.26 -24.18 37.99
CA ARG A 181 39.37 -23.29 38.38
C ARG A 181 39.55 -22.09 37.47
N ASN A 182 38.61 -21.81 36.59
CA ASN A 182 38.70 -20.74 35.59
C ASN A 182 40.01 -20.79 34.78
N THR A 183 40.53 -22.00 34.54
CA THR A 183 41.81 -22.19 33.83
C THR A 183 41.58 -22.20 32.34
N VAL A 184 42.29 -21.36 31.59
CA VAL A 184 42.31 -21.40 30.13
C VAL A 184 43.07 -22.64 29.69
N VAL A 185 42.39 -23.61 29.13
CA VAL A 185 42.95 -24.89 28.65
C VAL A 185 43.63 -24.69 27.30
N ALA A 186 42.98 -23.97 26.41
CA ALA A 186 43.49 -23.63 25.10
C ALA A 186 42.87 -22.29 24.64
N SER A 187 43.60 -21.52 23.87
CA SER A 187 43.09 -20.29 23.24
C SER A 187 43.79 -20.04 21.92
N SER A 188 43.03 -19.62 20.90
CA SER A 188 43.58 -19.21 19.59
C SER A 188 44.03 -17.73 19.61
N GLY A 189 43.47 -16.91 20.48
CA GLY A 189 43.77 -15.50 20.61
C GLY A 189 43.83 -15.01 22.04
N ASN A 190 43.96 -13.71 22.22
CA ASN A 190 43.98 -13.08 23.54
C ASN A 190 42.55 -12.92 24.08
N LEU A 191 42.22 -13.71 25.09
CA LEU A 191 40.95 -13.63 25.78
C LEU A 191 40.94 -12.46 26.79
N ASP A 192 39.91 -11.61 26.75
CA ASP A 192 39.69 -10.62 27.80
C ASP A 192 39.28 -11.33 29.10
N LEU A 193 40.11 -11.24 30.12
CA LEU A 193 39.86 -11.90 31.42
C LEU A 193 38.62 -11.33 32.15
N ALA A 194 38.13 -10.17 31.73
CA ALA A 194 36.92 -9.58 32.28
C ALA A 194 35.65 -10.43 32.06
N ILE A 195 35.69 -11.39 31.12
CA ILE A 195 34.57 -12.29 30.87
C ILE A 195 34.56 -13.54 31.76
N LEU A 196 35.62 -13.82 32.49
CA LEU A 196 35.74 -15.00 33.37
C LEU A 196 34.59 -15.19 34.36
N PRO A 197 34.00 -14.14 34.98
CA PRO A 197 32.85 -14.32 35.85
C PRO A 197 31.62 -14.90 35.14
N LEU A 198 31.51 -14.71 33.83
CA LEU A 198 30.35 -15.11 33.02
C LEU A 198 30.40 -16.57 32.54
N ILE A 199 31.56 -17.25 32.67
CA ILE A 199 31.73 -18.64 32.21
C ILE A 199 30.90 -19.66 33.01
N HIS A 200 30.42 -19.30 34.19
CA HIS A 200 29.62 -20.13 35.05
C HIS A 200 28.12 -20.11 34.72
N HIS A 201 27.69 -19.29 33.77
CA HIS A 201 26.34 -19.36 33.29
C HIS A 201 26.00 -20.78 32.80
N GLU A 202 24.77 -21.22 33.05
CA GLU A 202 24.33 -22.57 32.64
C GLU A 202 23.73 -22.57 31.24
N THR A 203 23.33 -21.41 30.75
CA THR A 203 22.76 -21.21 29.42
C THR A 203 23.71 -20.43 28.52
N PRO A 204 23.67 -20.63 27.19
CA PRO A 204 24.42 -19.83 26.26
C PRO A 204 24.15 -18.34 26.43
N LEU A 205 25.21 -17.55 26.49
CA LEU A 205 25.15 -16.10 26.66
C LEU A 205 25.92 -15.40 25.56
N ARG A 206 25.37 -14.29 25.07
CA ARG A 206 26.03 -13.40 24.12
C ARG A 206 26.19 -12.02 24.76
N LEU A 207 27.33 -11.42 24.55
CA LEU A 207 27.58 -10.05 25.00
C LEU A 207 28.54 -9.35 24.05
N GLU A 208 28.40 -8.05 23.95
CA GLU A 208 29.35 -7.19 23.26
C GLU A 208 30.14 -6.40 24.30
N ASN A 209 31.45 -6.40 24.17
CA ASN A 209 32.34 -5.59 25.01
C ASN A 209 33.44 -4.99 24.15
N ARG A 210 33.57 -3.66 24.17
CA ARG A 210 34.63 -2.90 23.47
C ARG A 210 34.77 -3.25 21.98
N GLY A 211 33.65 -3.44 21.28
CA GLY A 211 33.67 -3.76 19.85
C GLY A 211 34.07 -5.21 19.52
N ILE A 212 33.96 -6.09 20.50
CA ILE A 212 34.14 -7.54 20.35
C ILE A 212 32.84 -8.21 20.81
N GLN A 213 32.29 -9.03 19.94
CA GLN A 213 31.14 -9.88 20.25
C GLN A 213 31.63 -11.21 20.77
N TYR A 214 31.12 -11.61 21.92
CA TYR A 214 31.42 -12.88 22.57
C TYR A 214 30.20 -13.79 22.52
N ALA A 215 30.45 -15.09 22.28
CA ALA A 215 29.46 -16.15 22.47
C ALA A 215 30.03 -17.16 23.47
N ILE A 216 29.36 -17.29 24.59
CA ILE A 216 29.76 -18.15 25.73
C ILE A 216 28.83 -19.37 25.71
N HIS A 217 29.42 -20.54 25.49
CA HIS A 217 28.70 -21.81 25.43
C HIS A 217 29.15 -22.75 26.51
N PRO A 218 28.35 -22.98 27.55
CA PRO A 218 28.68 -23.94 28.61
C PRO A 218 28.47 -25.37 28.13
N PHE A 219 29.42 -26.24 28.48
CA PHE A 219 29.37 -27.70 28.31
C PHE A 219 29.57 -28.38 29.65
N PRO A 220 28.54 -28.41 30.51
CA PRO A 220 28.67 -28.88 31.91
C PRO A 220 29.12 -30.33 32.02
N GLU A 221 28.72 -31.17 31.07
CA GLU A 221 29.09 -32.59 31.06
C GLU A 221 30.60 -32.78 30.90
N MET A 222 31.25 -31.95 30.12
CA MET A 222 32.68 -31.93 29.94
C MET A 222 33.40 -31.07 30.99
N GLY A 223 32.68 -30.29 31.83
CA GLY A 223 33.23 -29.37 32.81
C GLY A 223 33.98 -28.18 32.22
N ILE A 224 33.63 -27.79 31.02
CA ILE A 224 34.25 -26.67 30.28
C ILE A 224 33.21 -25.65 29.82
N THR A 225 33.70 -24.46 29.56
CA THR A 225 32.97 -23.45 28.80
C THR A 225 33.78 -23.06 27.56
N ILE A 226 33.17 -23.05 26.42
CA ILE A 226 33.79 -22.59 25.18
C ILE A 226 33.35 -21.14 24.98
N VAL A 227 34.31 -20.27 24.80
CA VAL A 227 34.09 -18.86 24.49
C VAL A 227 34.67 -18.59 23.12
N SER A 228 33.81 -18.23 22.18
CA SER A 228 34.22 -17.76 20.86
C SER A 228 33.99 -16.25 20.78
N TRP A 229 34.87 -15.54 20.10
CA TRP A 229 34.72 -14.11 19.90
C TRP A 229 35.24 -13.65 18.54
N ALA A 230 34.69 -12.54 18.09
CA ALA A 230 35.16 -11.87 16.89
C ALA A 230 34.93 -10.35 17.01
N PRO A 231 35.78 -9.53 16.36
CA PRO A 231 35.60 -8.08 16.34
C PRO A 231 34.32 -7.71 15.54
N THR A 232 33.62 -6.67 16.00
CA THR A 232 32.41 -6.17 15.31
C THR A 232 32.72 -5.26 14.13
N ALA A 233 33.93 -4.73 14.00
CA ALA A 233 34.33 -3.85 12.89
C ALA A 233 34.08 -4.42 11.47
N PRO A 234 34.29 -5.73 11.19
CA PRO A 234 33.91 -6.31 9.89
C PRO A 234 32.40 -6.36 9.65
N LEU A 235 31.57 -6.30 10.72
CA LEU A 235 30.10 -6.20 10.59
C LEU A 235 29.70 -4.96 9.79
N GLU A 236 30.32 -3.82 10.04
CA GLU A 236 30.03 -2.57 9.35
C GLU A 236 30.24 -2.70 7.83
N ARG A 237 31.34 -3.32 7.41
CA ARG A 237 31.58 -3.56 5.96
C ARG A 237 30.57 -4.51 5.35
N SER A 238 30.19 -5.55 6.08
CA SER A 238 29.15 -6.50 5.64
C SER A 238 27.78 -5.86 5.60
N TRP A 239 27.48 -4.95 6.54
CA TRP A 239 26.26 -4.16 6.54
C TRP A 239 26.17 -3.27 5.30
N TYR A 240 27.23 -2.52 4.94
CA TYR A 240 27.24 -1.70 3.72
C TYR A 240 26.97 -2.53 2.44
N ARG A 241 27.54 -3.73 2.36
CA ARG A 241 27.27 -4.63 1.22
C ARG A 241 25.81 -5.08 1.17
N GLN A 242 25.23 -5.43 2.29
CA GLN A 242 23.82 -5.80 2.37
C GLN A 242 22.91 -4.59 2.11
N ALA A 243 23.22 -3.44 2.68
CA ALA A 243 22.49 -2.20 2.44
C ALA A 243 22.46 -1.84 0.95
N PHE A 244 23.58 -2.05 0.23
CA PHE A 244 23.65 -1.81 -1.22
C PHE A 244 22.67 -2.69 -2.02
N ILE A 245 22.33 -3.88 -1.53
CA ILE A 245 21.35 -4.80 -2.12
C ILE A 245 19.92 -4.39 -1.74
N TRP A 246 19.69 -4.10 -0.46
CA TRP A 246 18.36 -3.84 0.07
C TRP A 246 17.86 -2.42 -0.18
N LEU A 247 18.75 -1.43 -0.23
CA LEU A 247 18.41 -0.03 -0.47
C LEU A 247 17.69 0.20 -1.81
N PRO A 248 18.18 -0.34 -2.95
CA PRO A 248 17.43 -0.22 -4.21
C PRO A 248 16.03 -0.83 -4.14
N ALA A 249 15.87 -1.99 -3.47
CA ALA A 249 14.57 -2.61 -3.28
C ALA A 249 13.62 -1.71 -2.47
N GLY A 250 14.13 -1.08 -1.40
CA GLY A 250 13.37 -0.12 -0.60
C GLY A 250 12.96 1.12 -1.40
N ILE A 251 13.87 1.67 -2.21
CA ILE A 251 13.61 2.83 -3.09
C ILE A 251 12.53 2.48 -4.13
N VAL A 252 12.67 1.36 -4.83
CA VAL A 252 11.70 0.93 -5.85
C VAL A 252 10.32 0.74 -5.23
N THR A 253 10.24 0.04 -4.09
CA THR A 253 8.98 -0.17 -3.38
C THR A 253 8.35 1.15 -2.93
N GLY A 254 9.16 2.08 -2.41
CA GLY A 254 8.70 3.41 -2.00
C GLY A 254 8.17 4.24 -3.17
N LEU A 255 8.86 4.23 -4.31
CA LEU A 255 8.43 4.93 -5.52
C LEU A 255 7.13 4.35 -6.10
N LEU A 256 6.99 3.02 -6.10
CA LEU A 256 5.75 2.37 -6.53
C LEU A 256 4.58 2.72 -5.61
N ALA A 257 4.79 2.73 -4.29
CA ALA A 257 3.78 3.14 -3.32
C ALA A 257 3.36 4.61 -3.52
N ALA A 258 4.32 5.52 -3.70
CA ALA A 258 4.05 6.93 -3.96
C ALA A 258 3.31 7.13 -5.30
N ALA A 259 3.71 6.43 -6.37
CA ALA A 259 3.03 6.48 -7.66
C ALA A 259 1.58 5.97 -7.57
N PHE A 260 1.35 4.91 -6.80
CA PHE A 260 0.02 4.37 -6.56
C PHE A 260 -0.88 5.36 -5.80
N ILE A 261 -0.36 5.96 -4.72
CA ILE A 261 -1.07 7.00 -3.96
C ILE A 261 -1.41 8.19 -4.84
N LEU A 262 -0.44 8.70 -5.64
CA LEU A 262 -0.66 9.81 -6.57
C LEU A 262 -1.71 9.45 -7.62
N ARG A 263 -1.73 8.21 -8.13
CA ARG A 263 -2.75 7.75 -9.07
C ARG A 263 -4.15 7.76 -8.45
N ILE A 264 -4.29 7.31 -7.21
CA ILE A 264 -5.58 7.36 -6.48
C ILE A 264 -6.01 8.81 -6.27
N LEU A 265 -5.11 9.68 -5.80
CA LEU A 265 -5.42 11.10 -5.57
C LEU A 265 -5.87 11.81 -6.86
N ARG A 266 -5.18 11.57 -7.99
CA ARG A 266 -5.58 12.11 -9.29
C ARG A 266 -6.93 11.59 -9.74
N ARG A 267 -7.24 10.32 -9.45
CA ARG A 267 -8.54 9.73 -9.76
C ARG A 267 -9.66 10.37 -8.94
N LEU A 268 -9.46 10.60 -7.65
CA LEU A 268 -10.43 11.24 -6.75
C LEU A 268 -10.65 12.73 -7.08
N GLN A 269 -9.68 13.41 -7.68
CA GLN A 269 -9.79 14.81 -8.12
C GLN A 269 -10.27 14.96 -9.57
N SER A 270 -10.59 13.88 -10.26
CA SER A 270 -11.08 13.92 -11.64
C SER A 270 -12.44 14.64 -11.70
N PRO A 271 -12.65 15.62 -12.62
CA PRO A 271 -13.95 16.28 -12.81
C PRO A 271 -15.11 15.29 -13.03
N ARG A 272 -14.83 14.19 -13.73
CA ARG A 272 -15.80 13.11 -13.92
C ARG A 272 -16.28 12.50 -12.60
N HIS A 273 -15.36 12.20 -11.66
CA HIS A 273 -15.73 11.63 -10.36
C HIS A 273 -16.54 12.62 -9.53
N ARG A 274 -16.15 13.90 -9.55
CA ARG A 274 -16.92 14.94 -8.85
C ARG A 274 -18.36 15.03 -9.39
N LEU A 275 -18.53 14.98 -10.72
CA LEU A 275 -19.86 15.01 -11.32
C LEU A 275 -20.65 13.73 -10.99
N GLN A 276 -20.01 12.56 -11.07
CA GLN A 276 -20.67 11.31 -10.69
C GLN A 276 -21.10 11.33 -9.21
N ASP A 277 -20.21 11.76 -8.31
CA ASP A 277 -20.54 11.89 -6.89
C ASP A 277 -21.71 12.87 -6.65
N ALA A 278 -21.73 13.98 -7.39
CA ALA A 278 -22.81 14.96 -7.31
C ALA A 278 -24.15 14.42 -7.79
N ILE A 279 -24.16 13.59 -8.84
CA ILE A 279 -25.35 12.90 -9.32
C ILE A 279 -25.82 11.88 -8.28
N ASP A 280 -24.90 11.02 -7.80
CA ASP A 280 -25.22 9.94 -6.87
C ASP A 280 -25.70 10.47 -5.50
N ASN A 281 -25.13 11.59 -5.03
CA ASN A 281 -25.51 12.26 -3.79
C ASN A 281 -26.67 13.26 -3.94
N ARG A 282 -27.23 13.42 -5.15
CA ARG A 282 -28.29 14.39 -5.45
C ARG A 282 -27.94 15.83 -5.07
N GLU A 283 -26.68 16.25 -5.36
CA GLU A 283 -26.23 17.64 -5.14
C GLU A 283 -26.71 18.62 -6.23
N ILE A 284 -27.19 18.07 -7.35
CA ILE A 284 -27.73 18.85 -8.47
C ILE A 284 -29.22 18.99 -8.27
N ASN A 285 -29.66 20.23 -8.05
CA ASN A 285 -31.05 20.60 -7.82
C ASN A 285 -31.67 21.12 -9.13
N VAL A 286 -33.02 21.19 -9.18
CA VAL A 286 -33.78 21.79 -10.27
C VAL A 286 -34.41 23.09 -9.80
N HIS A 287 -34.23 24.15 -10.58
CA HIS A 287 -34.95 25.41 -10.43
C HIS A 287 -35.90 25.58 -11.60
N TYR A 288 -36.97 26.30 -11.41
CA TYR A 288 -38.03 26.46 -12.35
C TYR A 288 -38.15 27.92 -12.78
N GLN A 289 -38.17 28.15 -14.11
CA GLN A 289 -38.44 29.48 -14.66
C GLN A 289 -39.86 29.56 -15.21
N PRO A 290 -40.72 30.45 -14.70
CA PRO A 290 -42.09 30.54 -15.15
C PRO A 290 -42.23 30.89 -16.62
N ILE A 291 -43.15 30.22 -17.32
CA ILE A 291 -43.60 30.54 -18.67
C ILE A 291 -45.01 31.10 -18.56
N VAL A 292 -45.24 32.28 -19.15
CA VAL A 292 -46.51 32.99 -19.08
C VAL A 292 -47.12 33.19 -20.46
N SER A 293 -48.43 33.19 -20.53
CA SER A 293 -49.16 33.56 -21.74
C SER A 293 -49.10 35.07 -21.95
N LEU A 294 -48.57 35.54 -23.07
CA LEU A 294 -48.48 36.97 -23.38
C LEU A 294 -49.85 37.62 -23.59
N SER A 295 -50.87 36.85 -23.91
CA SER A 295 -52.24 37.35 -24.13
C SER A 295 -52.99 37.56 -22.84
N SER A 296 -52.87 36.65 -21.85
CA SER A 296 -53.62 36.67 -20.61
C SER A 296 -52.83 37.07 -19.39
N GLY A 297 -51.50 37.03 -19.45
CA GLY A 297 -50.61 37.21 -18.32
C GLY A 297 -50.60 36.06 -17.32
N LYS A 298 -51.35 34.97 -17.60
CA LYS A 298 -51.43 33.78 -16.73
C LYS A 298 -50.26 32.85 -16.98
N ILE A 299 -49.89 32.12 -15.92
CA ILE A 299 -48.86 31.06 -16.02
C ILE A 299 -49.44 29.90 -16.87
N VAL A 300 -48.57 29.30 -17.70
CA VAL A 300 -48.88 28.11 -18.49
C VAL A 300 -47.95 26.95 -18.18
N GLY A 301 -46.84 27.20 -17.50
CA GLY A 301 -45.90 26.19 -17.13
C GLY A 301 -44.58 26.77 -16.64
N ALA A 302 -43.55 25.96 -16.65
CA ALA A 302 -42.19 26.39 -16.36
C ALA A 302 -41.15 25.53 -17.10
N GLU A 303 -39.99 26.10 -17.28
CA GLU A 303 -38.80 25.37 -17.70
C GLU A 303 -38.01 24.89 -16.50
N ALA A 304 -37.62 23.59 -16.49
CA ALA A 304 -36.82 22.94 -15.47
C ALA A 304 -35.32 23.09 -15.82
N LEU A 305 -34.60 23.76 -14.96
CA LEU A 305 -33.20 24.14 -15.20
C LEU A 305 -32.30 23.59 -14.06
N ALA A 306 -31.40 22.70 -14.40
CA ALA A 306 -30.47 22.10 -13.44
C ALA A 306 -29.52 23.15 -12.80
N ARG A 307 -29.27 23.00 -11.51
CA ARG A 307 -28.39 23.88 -10.73
C ARG A 307 -27.50 23.06 -9.82
N TRP A 308 -26.20 23.11 -10.05
CA TRP A 308 -25.24 22.41 -9.18
C TRP A 308 -24.63 23.38 -8.20
N GLN A 309 -25.10 23.30 -6.93
CA GLN A 309 -24.54 24.12 -5.84
C GLN A 309 -23.26 23.46 -5.33
N GLN A 310 -22.19 24.24 -5.29
CA GLN A 310 -20.91 23.82 -4.76
C GLN A 310 -20.88 23.95 -3.22
N ALA A 311 -19.94 23.27 -2.57
CA ALA A 311 -19.78 23.27 -1.12
C ALA A 311 -19.52 24.67 -0.51
N ASP A 312 -19.04 25.61 -1.32
CA ASP A 312 -18.83 27.03 -0.94
C ASP A 312 -20.09 27.91 -1.12
N GLY A 313 -21.21 27.31 -1.56
CA GLY A 313 -22.48 27.98 -1.80
C GLY A 313 -22.61 28.62 -3.18
N THR A 314 -21.58 28.61 -4.01
CA THR A 314 -21.64 29.08 -5.40
C THR A 314 -22.34 28.06 -6.30
N PHE A 315 -22.87 28.51 -7.45
CA PHE A 315 -23.44 27.64 -8.45
C PHE A 315 -22.45 27.46 -9.61
N LEU A 316 -22.22 26.20 -10.00
CA LEU A 316 -21.51 25.90 -11.22
C LEU A 316 -22.47 26.10 -12.41
N SER A 317 -21.99 26.77 -13.48
CA SER A 317 -22.80 27.00 -14.67
C SER A 317 -23.25 25.68 -15.33
N PRO A 318 -24.53 25.55 -15.75
CA PRO A 318 -25.02 24.39 -16.49
C PRO A 318 -24.16 24.07 -17.72
N GLU A 319 -23.74 25.08 -18.49
CA GLU A 319 -22.88 24.91 -19.67
C GLU A 319 -21.59 24.11 -19.35
N ILE A 320 -21.03 24.29 -18.14
CA ILE A 320 -19.79 23.60 -17.73
C ILE A 320 -20.09 22.14 -17.36
N PHE A 321 -21.08 21.88 -16.51
CA PHE A 321 -21.28 20.51 -16.01
C PHE A 321 -22.09 19.64 -16.99
N ILE A 322 -22.93 20.21 -17.85
CA ILE A 322 -23.60 19.48 -18.94
C ILE A 322 -22.56 19.06 -19.97
N ALA A 323 -21.70 19.99 -20.45
CA ALA A 323 -20.61 19.65 -21.35
C ALA A 323 -19.65 18.60 -20.74
N LEU A 324 -19.41 18.64 -19.43
CA LEU A 324 -18.64 17.61 -18.73
C LEU A 324 -19.37 16.26 -18.72
N ALA A 325 -20.69 16.25 -18.52
CA ALA A 325 -21.51 15.03 -18.58
C ALA A 325 -21.42 14.37 -19.96
N GLU A 326 -21.55 15.15 -21.03
CA GLU A 326 -21.40 14.68 -22.41
C GLU A 326 -20.02 14.06 -22.64
N GLN A 327 -18.93 14.79 -22.35
CA GLN A 327 -17.56 14.34 -22.56
C GLN A 327 -17.20 13.08 -21.76
N THR A 328 -17.87 12.87 -20.65
CA THR A 328 -17.56 11.77 -19.72
C THR A 328 -18.57 10.63 -19.75
N GLY A 329 -19.63 10.72 -20.56
CA GLY A 329 -20.69 9.72 -20.67
C GLY A 329 -21.58 9.65 -19.42
N LEU A 330 -21.82 10.79 -18.78
CA LEU A 330 -22.70 10.93 -17.61
C LEU A 330 -24.01 11.66 -17.94
N THR A 331 -24.33 11.86 -19.22
CA THR A 331 -25.56 12.54 -19.66
C THR A 331 -26.80 11.78 -19.19
N GLU A 332 -26.92 10.49 -19.49
CA GLU A 332 -28.09 9.69 -19.11
C GLU A 332 -28.33 9.66 -17.57
N PRO A 333 -27.33 9.41 -16.70
CA PRO A 333 -27.50 9.54 -15.26
C PRO A 333 -27.93 10.93 -14.80
N LEU A 334 -27.39 12.00 -15.41
CA LEU A 334 -27.74 13.38 -15.09
C LEU A 334 -29.18 13.69 -15.50
N THR A 335 -29.57 13.38 -16.73
CA THR A 335 -30.93 13.57 -17.25
C THR A 335 -31.93 12.80 -16.39
N ARG A 336 -31.63 11.56 -16.03
CA ARG A 336 -32.45 10.78 -15.11
C ARG A 336 -32.67 11.45 -13.77
N LEU A 337 -31.59 11.97 -13.16
CA LEU A 337 -31.66 12.70 -11.89
C LEU A 337 -32.59 13.93 -12.02
N ILE A 338 -32.43 14.71 -13.12
CA ILE A 338 -33.26 15.90 -13.36
C ILE A 338 -34.71 15.50 -13.49
N ILE A 339 -35.04 14.48 -14.30
CA ILE A 339 -36.42 13.99 -14.50
C ILE A 339 -37.00 13.50 -13.17
N ASP A 340 -36.30 12.64 -12.43
CA ASP A 340 -36.76 12.14 -11.13
C ASP A 340 -37.06 13.32 -10.19
N THR A 341 -36.19 14.33 -10.14
CA THR A 341 -36.38 15.54 -9.32
C THR A 341 -37.60 16.36 -9.77
N VAL A 342 -37.80 16.55 -11.08
CA VAL A 342 -38.99 17.26 -11.59
C VAL A 342 -40.29 16.56 -11.17
N PHE A 343 -40.35 15.24 -11.25
CA PHE A 343 -41.54 14.50 -10.80
C PHE A 343 -41.72 14.50 -9.30
N GLU A 344 -40.64 14.46 -8.52
CA GLU A 344 -40.68 14.61 -7.05
C GLU A 344 -41.19 16.00 -6.64
N ASP A 345 -40.68 17.05 -7.27
CA ASP A 345 -41.01 18.44 -6.99
C ASP A 345 -42.39 18.84 -7.47
N MET A 346 -42.72 18.54 -8.74
CA MET A 346 -43.87 19.10 -9.45
C MET A 346 -45.01 18.13 -9.64
N GLY A 347 -44.83 16.83 -9.43
CA GLY A 347 -45.85 15.82 -9.72
C GLY A 347 -47.19 16.08 -9.05
N SER A 348 -47.21 16.47 -7.79
CA SER A 348 -48.42 16.79 -7.05
C SER A 348 -49.10 18.07 -7.55
N TRP A 349 -48.31 19.10 -7.87
CA TRP A 349 -48.81 20.37 -8.39
C TRP A 349 -49.42 20.19 -9.79
N LEU A 350 -48.70 19.49 -10.70
CA LEU A 350 -49.19 19.18 -12.04
C LEU A 350 -50.51 18.37 -12.01
N LYS A 351 -50.63 17.40 -11.11
CA LYS A 351 -51.87 16.63 -10.93
C LYS A 351 -53.06 17.53 -10.60
N SER A 352 -52.82 18.57 -9.80
CA SER A 352 -53.87 19.53 -9.42
C SER A 352 -54.16 20.57 -10.51
N HIS A 353 -53.25 20.76 -11.44
CA HIS A 353 -53.30 21.78 -12.48
C HIS A 353 -53.07 21.15 -13.88
N PRO A 354 -54.08 20.47 -14.45
CA PRO A 354 -53.93 19.70 -15.67
C PRO A 354 -53.58 20.55 -16.94
N GLU A 355 -53.81 21.85 -16.87
CA GLU A 355 -53.48 22.82 -17.95
C GLU A 355 -52.04 23.31 -17.88
N GLN A 356 -51.29 22.98 -16.81
CA GLN A 356 -49.92 23.41 -16.61
C GLN A 356 -48.95 22.34 -17.10
N HIS A 357 -47.75 22.77 -17.51
CA HIS A 357 -46.72 21.84 -17.97
C HIS A 357 -45.33 22.26 -17.46
N ILE A 358 -44.42 21.30 -17.41
CA ILE A 358 -43.00 21.53 -17.18
C ILE A 358 -42.21 21.06 -18.38
N SER A 359 -41.33 21.89 -18.89
CA SER A 359 -40.41 21.51 -19.96
C SER A 359 -39.06 21.08 -19.38
N ILE A 360 -38.46 20.07 -20.01
CA ILE A 360 -37.19 19.46 -19.59
C ILE A 360 -36.25 19.42 -20.78
N ASN A 361 -35.05 19.96 -20.61
CA ASN A 361 -33.99 19.91 -21.61
C ASN A 361 -33.44 18.50 -21.77
N LEU A 362 -33.30 18.03 -23.01
CA LEU A 362 -32.74 16.72 -23.39
C LEU A 362 -31.61 16.90 -24.39
N GLU A 363 -30.60 16.03 -24.27
CA GLU A 363 -29.50 15.94 -25.22
C GLU A 363 -29.76 14.86 -26.29
N ALA A 364 -28.98 14.91 -27.39
CA ALA A 364 -29.11 13.91 -28.48
C ALA A 364 -28.94 12.46 -27.97
N SER A 365 -28.09 12.23 -27.02
CA SER A 365 -27.86 10.92 -26.40
C SER A 365 -29.07 10.42 -25.62
N ASP A 366 -29.82 11.32 -24.99
CA ASP A 366 -31.02 10.99 -24.24
C ASP A 366 -32.14 10.57 -25.20
N LEU A 367 -32.27 11.25 -26.32
CA LEU A 367 -33.23 10.90 -27.37
C LEU A 367 -33.03 9.49 -27.93
N ALA A 368 -31.76 9.09 -28.11
CA ALA A 368 -31.41 7.77 -28.60
C ALA A 368 -31.58 6.66 -27.53
N SER A 369 -31.77 7.03 -26.25
CA SER A 369 -31.92 6.08 -25.16
C SER A 369 -33.25 5.29 -25.28
N GLU A 370 -33.16 3.98 -25.11
CA GLU A 370 -34.33 3.12 -25.00
C GLU A 370 -34.95 3.12 -23.59
N THR A 371 -34.21 3.58 -22.62
CA THR A 371 -34.60 3.59 -21.18
C THR A 371 -35.46 4.80 -20.85
N LEU A 372 -35.25 5.96 -21.51
CA LEU A 372 -35.95 7.21 -21.24
C LEU A 372 -37.46 7.13 -21.42
N PRO A 373 -38.01 6.56 -22.52
CA PRO A 373 -39.48 6.43 -22.68
C PRO A 373 -40.12 5.59 -21.59
N THR A 374 -39.44 4.52 -21.17
CA THR A 374 -39.89 3.64 -20.08
C THR A 374 -39.88 4.38 -18.75
N LEU A 375 -38.84 5.16 -18.46
CA LEU A 375 -38.74 6.00 -17.28
C LEU A 375 -39.88 7.01 -17.22
N LEU A 376 -40.07 7.80 -18.29
CA LEU A 376 -41.15 8.79 -18.36
C LEU A 376 -42.54 8.16 -18.19
N SER A 377 -42.85 7.07 -18.90
CA SER A 377 -44.12 6.37 -18.74
C SER A 377 -44.36 5.85 -17.32
N THR A 378 -43.33 5.34 -16.68
CA THR A 378 -43.41 4.85 -15.28
C THR A 378 -43.72 6.00 -14.33
N LEU A 379 -43.00 7.11 -14.45
CA LEU A 379 -43.16 8.28 -13.58
C LEU A 379 -44.52 8.98 -13.79
N LEU A 380 -44.97 9.12 -15.06
CA LEU A 380 -46.28 9.67 -15.41
C LEU A 380 -47.40 8.84 -14.77
N ASN A 381 -47.35 7.53 -14.89
CA ASN A 381 -48.33 6.62 -14.30
C ASN A 381 -48.34 6.72 -12.77
N ARG A 382 -47.15 6.75 -12.16
CA ARG A 382 -47.01 6.87 -10.71
C ARG A 382 -47.57 8.20 -10.18
N SER A 383 -47.29 9.30 -10.85
CA SER A 383 -47.75 10.65 -10.48
C SER A 383 -49.17 10.96 -10.91
N GLN A 384 -49.76 10.12 -11.78
CA GLN A 384 -51.11 10.31 -12.34
C GLN A 384 -51.27 11.65 -13.08
N ILE A 385 -50.26 12.03 -13.88
CA ILE A 385 -50.27 13.23 -14.72
C ILE A 385 -50.24 12.85 -16.18
N SER A 386 -50.75 13.75 -17.03
CA SER A 386 -50.80 13.55 -18.48
C SER A 386 -49.40 13.71 -19.11
N PRO A 387 -49.02 12.93 -20.12
CA PRO A 387 -47.80 13.16 -20.89
C PRO A 387 -47.67 14.59 -21.42
N SER A 388 -48.79 15.23 -21.78
CA SER A 388 -48.84 16.63 -22.27
C SER A 388 -48.34 17.67 -21.23
N GLN A 389 -48.29 17.28 -19.98
CA GLN A 389 -47.76 18.13 -18.89
C GLN A 389 -46.24 18.08 -18.74
N ILE A 390 -45.56 17.19 -19.46
CA ILE A 390 -44.10 17.11 -19.55
C ILE A 390 -43.68 17.37 -20.99
N ALA A 391 -43.22 18.57 -21.25
CA ALA A 391 -42.66 18.95 -22.56
C ALA A 391 -41.17 18.59 -22.60
N LEU A 392 -40.68 18.21 -23.77
CA LEU A 392 -39.28 17.87 -24.01
C LEU A 392 -38.64 18.92 -24.89
N GLU A 393 -37.59 19.55 -24.39
CA GLU A 393 -36.86 20.59 -25.10
C GLU A 393 -35.59 20.04 -25.72
N LEU A 394 -35.33 20.40 -26.96
CA LEU A 394 -34.23 19.93 -27.77
C LEU A 394 -33.62 21.13 -28.50
N THR A 395 -32.31 21.23 -28.47
CA THR A 395 -31.64 22.32 -29.21
C THR A 395 -31.64 22.03 -30.69
N GLU A 396 -31.42 23.07 -31.48
CA GLU A 396 -31.33 22.96 -32.94
C GLU A 396 -30.33 21.89 -33.41
N ARG A 397 -29.25 21.66 -32.64
CA ARG A 397 -28.17 20.71 -32.97
C ARG A 397 -28.62 19.27 -32.94
N GLU A 398 -29.54 18.89 -32.06
CA GLU A 398 -30.07 17.52 -31.96
C GLU A 398 -30.88 17.12 -33.21
N PHE A 399 -31.33 18.08 -33.97
CA PHE A 399 -32.07 17.88 -35.23
C PHE A 399 -31.19 17.90 -36.49
N ALA A 400 -29.85 17.97 -36.35
CA ALA A 400 -28.95 18.08 -37.51
C ALA A 400 -29.08 16.94 -38.53
N ASP A 401 -29.53 15.74 -38.12
CA ASP A 401 -29.90 14.64 -39.02
C ASP A 401 -31.37 14.25 -38.85
N PRO A 402 -32.25 14.79 -39.69
CA PRO A 402 -33.68 14.51 -39.63
C PRO A 402 -34.06 13.04 -39.83
N LYS A 403 -33.22 12.24 -40.52
CA LYS A 403 -33.50 10.83 -40.74
C LYS A 403 -33.43 10.01 -39.46
N THR A 404 -32.58 10.39 -38.57
CA THR A 404 -32.41 9.75 -37.24
C THR A 404 -33.30 10.38 -36.19
N SER A 405 -33.47 11.71 -36.18
CA SER A 405 -34.24 12.42 -35.15
C SER A 405 -35.75 12.35 -35.34
N ALA A 406 -36.25 12.40 -36.58
CA ALA A 406 -37.71 12.43 -36.82
C ALA A 406 -38.48 11.19 -36.29
N PRO A 407 -38.01 9.94 -36.46
CA PRO A 407 -38.69 8.78 -35.87
C PRO A 407 -38.71 8.82 -34.34
N ILE A 408 -37.64 9.37 -33.72
CA ILE A 408 -37.51 9.46 -32.26
C ILE A 408 -38.47 10.52 -31.71
N VAL A 409 -38.50 11.71 -32.33
CA VAL A 409 -39.44 12.79 -32.00
C VAL A 409 -40.89 12.30 -32.13
N ALA A 410 -41.22 11.62 -33.25
CA ALA A 410 -42.55 11.05 -33.45
C ALA A 410 -42.93 10.06 -32.33
N ARG A 411 -42.01 9.27 -31.81
CA ARG A 411 -42.24 8.36 -30.69
C ARG A 411 -42.73 9.09 -29.44
N TYR A 412 -42.06 10.17 -29.06
CA TYR A 412 -42.44 10.95 -27.86
C TYR A 412 -43.73 11.74 -28.08
N ARG A 413 -43.95 12.30 -29.30
CA ARG A 413 -45.23 12.95 -29.62
C ARG A 413 -46.39 11.97 -29.58
N ASN A 414 -46.21 10.76 -30.14
CA ASN A 414 -47.24 9.72 -30.11
C ASN A 414 -47.51 9.23 -28.66
N ALA A 415 -46.54 9.37 -27.76
CA ALA A 415 -46.73 9.13 -26.33
C ALA A 415 -47.50 10.28 -25.64
N GLY A 416 -47.70 11.43 -26.33
CA GLY A 416 -48.44 12.57 -25.82
C GLY A 416 -47.62 13.73 -25.28
N HIS A 417 -46.27 13.67 -25.40
CA HIS A 417 -45.40 14.77 -25.02
C HIS A 417 -45.39 15.88 -26.07
N SER A 418 -45.31 17.15 -25.66
CA SER A 418 -45.03 18.28 -26.53
C SER A 418 -43.54 18.40 -26.76
N ILE A 419 -43.11 18.67 -27.97
CA ILE A 419 -41.72 18.83 -28.36
C ILE A 419 -41.41 20.30 -28.64
N TYR A 420 -40.41 20.83 -27.93
CA TYR A 420 -39.96 22.21 -28.06
C TYR A 420 -38.58 22.23 -28.75
N ILE A 421 -38.41 23.20 -29.66
CA ILE A 421 -37.09 23.51 -30.22
C ILE A 421 -36.53 24.69 -29.47
N ASP A 422 -35.36 24.50 -28.89
CA ASP A 422 -34.62 25.51 -28.17
C ASP A 422 -33.48 26.14 -28.98
N ASP A 423 -33.03 27.32 -28.59
CA ASP A 423 -31.91 28.08 -29.18
C ASP A 423 -32.05 28.31 -30.70
N PHE A 424 -33.25 28.39 -31.21
CA PHE A 424 -33.49 28.47 -32.67
C PHE A 424 -32.91 29.74 -33.28
N GLY A 425 -32.09 29.57 -34.34
CA GLY A 425 -31.47 30.65 -35.12
C GLY A 425 -30.03 30.97 -34.71
N THR A 426 -29.50 30.29 -33.71
CA THR A 426 -28.09 30.45 -33.27
C THR A 426 -27.13 29.52 -34.02
N GLY A 427 -27.63 28.55 -34.81
CA GLY A 427 -26.88 27.49 -35.48
C GLY A 427 -27.11 27.37 -36.98
N TYR A 428 -27.15 26.13 -37.46
CA TYR A 428 -27.20 25.75 -38.87
C TYR A 428 -28.63 25.57 -39.41
N SER A 429 -29.62 26.31 -38.96
CA SER A 429 -31.01 26.09 -39.34
C SER A 429 -31.24 26.23 -40.84
N SER A 430 -31.48 25.13 -41.52
CA SER A 430 -32.20 25.20 -42.78
C SER A 430 -33.69 25.02 -42.51
N LEU A 431 -34.50 25.93 -43.04
CA LEU A 431 -35.98 25.90 -42.98
C LEU A 431 -36.54 24.53 -43.37
N SER A 432 -35.80 23.79 -44.23
CA SER A 432 -36.16 22.46 -44.70
C SER A 432 -36.18 21.39 -43.60
N TYR A 433 -35.45 21.59 -42.49
CA TYR A 433 -35.47 20.62 -41.39
C TYR A 433 -36.75 20.75 -40.57
N LEU A 434 -37.15 21.97 -40.25
CA LEU A 434 -38.37 22.23 -39.50
C LEU A 434 -39.64 21.74 -40.20
N GLN A 435 -39.66 21.77 -41.54
CA GLN A 435 -40.81 21.25 -42.31
C GLN A 435 -40.99 19.73 -42.22
N ASN A 436 -39.93 19.02 -41.89
CA ASN A 436 -39.91 17.56 -41.78
C ASN A 436 -39.94 17.04 -40.33
N LEU A 437 -39.89 17.94 -39.35
CA LEU A 437 -39.93 17.60 -37.93
C LEU A 437 -41.30 17.98 -37.35
N ASP A 438 -41.98 17.01 -36.79
CA ASP A 438 -43.25 17.22 -36.10
C ASP A 438 -42.97 17.79 -34.70
N VAL A 439 -42.76 19.10 -34.59
CA VAL A 439 -42.54 19.84 -33.34
C VAL A 439 -43.71 20.73 -33.02
N ASP A 440 -43.91 21.11 -31.77
CA ASP A 440 -45.10 21.83 -31.33
C ASP A 440 -44.81 23.30 -30.99
N VAL A 441 -43.62 23.59 -30.45
CA VAL A 441 -43.26 24.90 -29.94
C VAL A 441 -41.84 25.29 -30.38
N LEU A 442 -41.67 26.56 -30.73
CA LEU A 442 -40.35 27.15 -31.03
C LEU A 442 -40.02 28.17 -29.94
N LYS A 443 -38.85 28.04 -29.32
CA LYS A 443 -38.31 29.02 -28.36
C LYS A 443 -37.45 30.03 -29.14
N ILE A 444 -37.74 31.31 -28.95
CA ILE A 444 -37.00 32.43 -29.54
C ILE A 444 -35.97 32.84 -28.52
N ASP A 445 -34.69 32.59 -28.82
CA ASP A 445 -33.56 32.84 -27.91
C ASP A 445 -33.47 34.30 -27.47
N LYS A 446 -32.96 34.52 -26.27
CA LYS A 446 -32.77 35.84 -25.65
C LYS A 446 -32.02 36.82 -26.59
N SER A 447 -31.04 36.37 -27.35
CA SER A 447 -30.24 37.22 -28.23
C SER A 447 -31.10 37.90 -29.32
N PHE A 448 -32.18 37.25 -29.76
CA PHE A 448 -33.14 37.82 -30.69
C PHE A 448 -34.14 38.75 -29.99
N VAL A 449 -34.50 38.49 -28.76
CA VAL A 449 -35.35 39.35 -27.93
C VAL A 449 -34.62 40.64 -27.57
N ASP A 450 -33.33 40.54 -27.22
CA ASP A 450 -32.48 41.71 -26.94
C ASP A 450 -32.24 42.59 -28.24
N ALA A 451 -32.26 41.95 -29.40
CA ALA A 451 -32.00 42.59 -30.66
C ALA A 451 -33.26 43.21 -31.32
N LEU A 452 -34.44 43.14 -30.70
CA LEU A 452 -35.70 43.61 -31.24
C LEU A 452 -35.65 45.08 -31.76
N GLU A 453 -34.82 45.90 -31.12
CA GLU A 453 -34.68 47.31 -31.46
C GLU A 453 -33.69 47.59 -32.61
N TYR A 454 -32.81 46.65 -32.92
CA TYR A 454 -31.63 46.91 -33.78
C TYR A 454 -31.51 45.97 -34.99
N LYS A 455 -32.24 44.84 -35.00
CA LYS A 455 -32.15 43.80 -36.06
C LYS A 455 -33.53 43.34 -36.53
N ASN A 456 -33.72 43.21 -37.87
CA ASN A 456 -34.97 42.73 -38.45
C ASN A 456 -35.09 41.18 -38.55
N VAL A 457 -34.35 40.41 -37.73
CA VAL A 457 -34.32 38.97 -37.81
C VAL A 457 -35.51 38.34 -37.06
N THR A 458 -35.86 38.87 -35.89
CA THR A 458 -36.93 38.35 -35.05
C THR A 458 -38.30 38.31 -35.73
N PRO A 459 -38.75 39.33 -36.50
CA PRO A 459 -39.97 39.24 -37.29
C PRO A 459 -39.98 38.07 -38.27
N HIS A 460 -38.84 37.77 -38.91
CA HIS A 460 -38.76 36.65 -39.85
C HIS A 460 -38.88 35.29 -39.15
N ILE A 461 -38.30 35.16 -37.95
CA ILE A 461 -38.47 33.95 -37.12
C ILE A 461 -39.94 33.76 -36.76
N ILE A 462 -40.62 34.82 -36.33
CA ILE A 462 -42.03 34.79 -35.98
C ILE A 462 -42.91 34.41 -37.17
N GLU A 463 -42.71 35.01 -38.35
CA GLU A 463 -43.49 34.69 -39.58
C GLU A 463 -43.25 33.25 -40.04
N MET A 464 -42.03 32.77 -39.92
CA MET A 464 -41.70 31.38 -40.19
C MET A 464 -42.46 30.44 -39.25
N ALA A 465 -42.39 30.67 -37.92
CA ALA A 465 -43.09 29.86 -36.92
C ALA A 465 -44.63 29.85 -37.17
N LYS A 466 -45.20 31.00 -37.56
CA LYS A 466 -46.62 31.09 -37.95
C LYS A 466 -46.94 30.27 -39.20
N THR A 467 -46.07 30.34 -40.21
CA THR A 467 -46.24 29.57 -41.46
C THR A 467 -46.22 28.06 -41.16
N LEU A 468 -45.37 27.62 -40.22
CA LEU A 468 -45.28 26.24 -39.77
C LEU A 468 -46.33 25.87 -38.69
N LYS A 469 -47.17 26.82 -38.31
CA LYS A 469 -48.22 26.65 -37.28
C LYS A 469 -47.67 26.25 -35.90
N LEU A 470 -46.46 26.69 -35.61
CA LEU A 470 -45.83 26.44 -34.32
C LEU A 470 -46.27 27.46 -33.26
N LYS A 471 -46.46 27.03 -32.05
CA LYS A 471 -46.50 27.95 -30.90
C LYS A 471 -45.12 28.54 -30.66
N MET A 472 -45.08 29.70 -30.02
CA MET A 472 -43.82 30.39 -29.77
C MET A 472 -43.66 30.74 -28.28
N VAL A 473 -42.48 30.53 -27.72
CA VAL A 473 -42.04 31.05 -26.42
C VAL A 473 -40.91 32.04 -26.69
N ALA A 474 -40.97 33.26 -26.19
CA ALA A 474 -39.86 34.20 -26.22
C ALA A 474 -39.10 34.17 -24.91
N GLU A 475 -37.78 34.04 -25.00
CA GLU A 475 -36.89 33.94 -23.83
C GLU A 475 -36.24 35.29 -23.47
N GLY A 476 -35.81 35.39 -22.21
CA GLY A 476 -35.05 36.54 -21.74
C GLY A 476 -35.82 37.85 -21.80
N ILE A 477 -37.14 37.85 -21.67
CA ILE A 477 -37.93 39.08 -21.57
C ILE A 477 -37.60 39.81 -20.29
N GLU A 478 -37.00 41.00 -20.38
CA GLU A 478 -36.59 41.80 -19.23
C GLU A 478 -37.40 43.10 -19.07
N THR A 479 -38.03 43.56 -20.15
CA THR A 479 -38.78 44.82 -20.15
C THR A 479 -40.21 44.66 -20.66
N THR A 480 -41.12 45.52 -20.15
CA THR A 480 -42.52 45.58 -20.63
C THR A 480 -42.61 45.97 -22.11
N ARG A 481 -41.62 46.69 -22.64
CA ARG A 481 -41.56 47.04 -24.07
C ARG A 481 -41.31 45.83 -24.94
N GLN A 482 -40.40 44.92 -24.54
CA GLN A 482 -40.17 43.64 -25.24
C GLN A 482 -41.44 42.79 -25.21
N GLU A 483 -42.07 42.67 -24.03
CA GLU A 483 -43.33 41.89 -23.89
C GLU A 483 -44.42 42.43 -24.82
N GLN A 484 -44.68 43.73 -24.80
CA GLN A 484 -45.71 44.36 -25.65
C GLN A 484 -45.45 44.16 -27.14
N TRP A 485 -44.19 44.31 -27.58
CA TRP A 485 -43.79 44.08 -28.94
C TRP A 485 -44.04 42.64 -29.39
N LEU A 486 -43.58 41.68 -28.61
CA LEU A 486 -43.75 40.24 -28.88
C LEU A 486 -45.24 39.85 -28.94
N ARG A 487 -46.05 40.34 -28.00
CA ARG A 487 -47.50 40.13 -27.99
C ARG A 487 -48.17 40.70 -29.22
N GLN A 488 -47.82 41.91 -29.67
CA GLN A 488 -48.35 42.53 -30.86
C GLN A 488 -48.00 41.75 -32.13
N HIS A 489 -46.85 41.08 -32.14
CA HIS A 489 -46.42 40.25 -33.27
C HIS A 489 -46.95 38.82 -33.22
N GLY A 490 -47.77 38.47 -32.22
CA GLY A 490 -48.45 37.20 -32.11
C GLY A 490 -47.60 36.08 -31.50
N VAL A 491 -46.58 36.40 -30.71
CA VAL A 491 -45.89 35.41 -29.88
C VAL A 491 -46.83 34.97 -28.75
N HIS A 492 -46.87 33.65 -28.47
CA HIS A 492 -47.87 33.08 -27.58
C HIS A 492 -47.46 33.18 -26.10
N TYR A 493 -46.22 32.84 -25.82
CA TYR A 493 -45.71 32.69 -24.48
C TYR A 493 -44.40 33.44 -24.30
N GLY A 494 -44.05 33.75 -23.05
CA GLY A 494 -42.77 34.38 -22.73
C GLY A 494 -42.25 33.94 -21.41
N GLN A 495 -40.94 33.95 -21.28
CA GLN A 495 -40.22 33.75 -20.02
C GLN A 495 -39.10 34.78 -19.89
N GLY A 496 -38.74 35.14 -18.69
CA GLY A 496 -37.65 36.08 -18.44
C GLY A 496 -37.76 36.80 -17.09
N TRP A 497 -36.79 37.67 -16.84
CA TRP A 497 -36.69 38.35 -15.55
C TRP A 497 -37.78 39.42 -15.32
N LEU A 498 -38.48 39.80 -16.36
CA LEU A 498 -39.67 40.63 -16.22
C LEU A 498 -40.74 39.96 -15.34
N TYR A 499 -40.87 38.63 -15.44
CA TYR A 499 -41.86 37.85 -14.68
C TYR A 499 -41.26 37.32 -13.37
N SER A 500 -40.15 36.56 -13.48
CA SER A 500 -39.43 36.02 -12.36
C SER A 500 -38.03 35.56 -12.76
N LYS A 501 -37.09 35.61 -11.79
CA LYS A 501 -35.87 34.82 -11.87
C LYS A 501 -36.21 33.36 -11.64
N LEU A 502 -35.20 32.49 -11.79
CA LEU A 502 -35.28 31.08 -11.47
C LEU A 502 -35.65 30.86 -10.00
N LEU A 503 -36.61 30.01 -9.74
CA LEU A 503 -37.14 29.72 -8.41
C LEU A 503 -36.94 28.25 -8.04
N PRO A 504 -36.54 27.92 -6.81
CA PRO A 504 -36.67 26.57 -6.28
C PRO A 504 -38.16 26.14 -6.29
N ALA A 505 -38.43 24.83 -6.29
CA ALA A 505 -39.76 24.24 -6.43
C ALA A 505 -40.83 24.88 -5.54
N THR A 506 -40.56 24.97 -4.25
CA THR A 506 -41.52 25.55 -3.27
C THR A 506 -41.83 27.03 -3.55
N ALA A 507 -40.83 27.81 -3.91
CA ALA A 507 -41.00 29.21 -4.25
C ALA A 507 -41.72 29.39 -5.59
N PHE A 508 -41.46 28.51 -6.58
CA PHE A 508 -42.16 28.49 -7.85
C PHE A 508 -43.67 28.20 -7.66
N ILE A 509 -44.02 27.17 -6.89
CA ILE A 509 -45.41 26.82 -6.64
C ILE A 509 -46.16 28.00 -6.00
N LEU A 510 -45.58 28.63 -4.96
CA LEU A 510 -46.16 29.81 -4.29
C LEU A 510 -46.35 30.97 -5.27
N TRP A 511 -45.36 31.19 -6.16
CA TRP A 511 -45.46 32.24 -7.18
C TRP A 511 -46.53 31.95 -8.22
N ALA A 512 -46.64 30.66 -8.64
CA ALA A 512 -47.58 30.19 -9.64
C ALA A 512 -49.04 30.31 -9.18
N GLU A 513 -49.31 29.86 -7.95
CA GLU A 513 -50.67 29.91 -7.34
C GLU A 513 -51.26 31.31 -7.31
N GLN A 514 -50.45 32.35 -7.29
CA GLN A 514 -50.88 33.73 -7.33
C GLN A 514 -51.23 34.22 -8.77
N ARG A 515 -50.95 33.43 -9.81
CA ARG A 515 -51.00 33.81 -11.24
C ARG A 515 -51.70 32.77 -12.15
N LEU A 516 -52.42 31.87 -11.60
CA LEU A 516 -53.26 30.87 -12.28
C LEU A 516 -54.53 31.45 -12.92
#